data_8074fa3acce9fbf0d5d68c37169a165d
#
_entry.id   8074fa3acce9fbf0d5d68c37169a165d
#
_cell.length_a   1.000
_cell.length_b   1.000
_cell.length_c   1.000
_cell.angle_alpha   90.00
_cell.angle_beta   90.00
_cell.angle_gamma   90.00
#
_symmetry.space_group_name_H-M   'P 1'
#
loop_
_entity.id
_entity.type
_entity.pdbx_description
1 polymer ?
#
loop_
_entity_poly.entity_id
_entity_poly.type
_entity_poly.pdbx_seq_one_letter_code
_entity_poly.pdbx_strand_id
1 'polypeptide(L)'
;MSENLDLVRSIYADWERGDFTRTEWAHRDVELVWADGPAPTTWSGLRGAEAGWREFLGTWQDYRVHPVNYFAPDDERVLVLVRFTARGKVSGLEVGESRPKGANIFHIRDRLVRRLVLYWDRDRALADLGLEDEVVSRENAEIVRRALRARRSEFEDLLDPAVRLDLSERVFNPAVYEGYEGIMQWRADVGETWESYRSEAEEFFEGPEGVVVFTQEHGRGKGSGIEVRQRPTALLCRLRADRVSEIRLYHDRQRALRDAGIKG
;
A
#
# COMPACT_ATOMS: atom_id res chain seq x y z
N MET A 1 3.88 19.06 -7.44
CA MET A 1 3.69 18.46 -6.10
C MET A 1 3.09 19.55 -5.22
N SER A 2 2.14 19.20 -4.38
CA SER A 2 1.47 20.19 -3.52
C SER A 2 2.43 20.67 -2.43
N GLU A 3 2.54 21.98 -2.21
CA GLU A 3 3.38 22.57 -1.14
C GLU A 3 3.04 22.00 0.23
N ASN A 4 1.76 21.67 0.45
CA ASN A 4 1.28 21.04 1.68
C ASN A 4 1.85 19.65 1.88
N LEU A 5 2.03 18.89 0.80
CA LEU A 5 2.65 17.57 0.87
C LEU A 5 4.13 17.66 1.28
N ASP A 6 4.85 18.63 0.75
CA ASP A 6 6.25 18.86 1.09
C ASP A 6 6.41 19.34 2.54
N LEU A 7 5.49 20.18 3.04
CA LEU A 7 5.42 20.57 4.44
C LEU A 7 5.27 19.32 5.35
N VAL A 8 4.30 18.44 5.05
CA VAL A 8 4.06 17.25 5.87
C VAL A 8 5.23 16.28 5.82
N ARG A 9 5.86 16.12 4.67
CA ARG A 9 7.10 15.31 4.56
C ARG A 9 8.22 15.84 5.43
N SER A 10 8.38 17.16 5.49
CA SER A 10 9.40 17.78 6.35
C SER A 10 9.14 17.53 7.85
N ILE A 11 7.87 17.54 8.27
CA ILE A 11 7.46 17.20 9.64
C ILE A 11 7.85 15.74 9.96
N TYR A 12 7.52 14.81 9.07
CA TYR A 12 7.87 13.40 9.28
C TYR A 12 9.37 13.16 9.28
N ALA A 13 10.13 13.89 8.48
CA ALA A 13 11.59 13.80 8.51
C ALA A 13 12.19 14.15 9.88
N ASP A 14 11.57 15.07 10.63
CA ASP A 14 11.95 15.36 12.01
C ASP A 14 11.49 14.25 12.97
N TRP A 15 10.26 13.81 12.87
CA TRP A 15 9.68 12.77 13.73
C TRP A 15 10.38 11.40 13.60
N GLU A 16 10.81 11.02 12.39
CA GLU A 16 11.59 9.80 12.16
C GLU A 16 12.95 9.83 12.86
N ARG A 17 13.53 11.03 13.04
CA ARG A 17 14.73 11.24 13.87
C ARG A 17 14.43 11.28 15.36
N GLY A 18 13.16 11.23 15.76
CA GLY A 18 12.71 11.35 17.13
C GLY A 18 12.59 12.80 17.63
N ASP A 19 12.67 13.77 16.74
CA ASP A 19 12.48 15.19 17.09
C ASP A 19 11.00 15.59 16.93
N PHE A 20 10.28 15.61 18.02
CA PHE A 20 8.88 16.06 18.14
C PHE A 20 8.79 17.46 18.74
N THR A 21 9.90 18.18 18.90
CA THR A 21 9.93 19.46 19.61
C THR A 21 9.66 20.65 18.70
N ARG A 22 9.86 20.47 17.39
CA ARG A 22 9.64 21.55 16.41
C ARG A 22 8.17 21.81 16.20
N THR A 23 7.76 23.07 16.26
CA THR A 23 6.38 23.51 16.15
C THR A 23 6.17 24.62 15.10
N GLU A 24 7.21 25.00 14.35
CA GLU A 24 7.17 26.07 13.34
C GLU A 24 6.19 25.80 12.21
N TRP A 25 5.86 24.54 11.99
CA TRP A 25 4.86 24.08 11.02
C TRP A 25 3.42 24.29 11.50
N ALA A 26 3.20 24.51 12.80
CA ALA A 26 1.88 24.60 13.40
C ALA A 26 1.42 26.06 13.58
N HIS A 27 0.14 26.29 13.32
CA HIS A 27 -0.46 27.57 13.65
C HIS A 27 -0.58 27.76 15.17
N ARG A 28 -0.51 29.02 15.65
CA ARG A 28 -0.61 29.31 17.09
C ARG A 28 -1.84 28.74 17.77
N ASP A 29 -2.98 28.62 17.03
CA ASP A 29 -4.25 28.07 17.51
C ASP A 29 -4.48 26.63 17.00
N VAL A 30 -3.40 25.86 16.76
CA VAL A 30 -3.48 24.49 16.27
C VAL A 30 -4.30 23.59 17.21
N GLU A 31 -5.09 22.69 16.63
CA GLU A 31 -5.74 21.61 17.36
C GLU A 31 -4.98 20.30 17.13
N LEU A 32 -4.59 19.65 18.22
CA LEU A 32 -4.06 18.30 18.24
C LEU A 32 -5.16 17.35 18.76
N VAL A 33 -5.60 16.41 17.93
CA VAL A 33 -6.73 15.52 18.22
C VAL A 33 -6.27 14.08 18.19
N TRP A 34 -6.47 13.36 19.29
CA TRP A 34 -6.48 11.89 19.31
C TRP A 34 -7.92 11.46 19.05
N ALA A 35 -8.23 11.00 17.85
CA ALA A 35 -9.60 10.67 17.42
C ALA A 35 -10.10 9.36 18.04
N ASP A 36 -9.19 8.43 18.29
CA ASP A 36 -9.46 7.12 18.84
C ASP A 36 -8.31 6.62 19.74
N GLY A 37 -8.32 5.34 20.09
CA GLY A 37 -7.33 4.76 21.00
C GLY A 37 -7.80 4.79 22.45
N PRO A 38 -6.89 4.56 23.42
CA PRO A 38 -7.27 4.35 24.82
C PRO A 38 -7.81 5.60 25.54
N ALA A 39 -7.49 6.80 25.03
CA ALA A 39 -7.91 8.07 25.63
C ALA A 39 -8.09 9.15 24.55
N PRO A 40 -9.22 9.11 23.80
CA PRO A 40 -9.52 10.15 22.82
C PRO A 40 -9.62 11.53 23.47
N THR A 41 -8.95 12.53 22.92
CA THR A 41 -8.90 13.87 23.51
C THR A 41 -8.43 14.91 22.49
N THR A 42 -8.60 16.18 22.85
CA THR A 42 -8.20 17.33 22.02
C THR A 42 -7.42 18.33 22.87
N TRP A 43 -6.30 18.79 22.33
CA TRP A 43 -5.54 19.92 22.88
C TRP A 43 -5.56 21.08 21.91
N SER A 44 -5.68 22.28 22.42
CA SER A 44 -5.75 23.52 21.63
C SER A 44 -4.56 24.43 21.88
N GLY A 45 -4.10 25.09 20.81
CA GLY A 45 -2.96 25.96 20.78
C GLY A 45 -1.61 25.23 20.93
N LEU A 46 -0.51 25.95 20.64
CA LEU A 46 0.84 25.37 20.67
C LEU A 46 1.17 24.74 22.03
N ARG A 47 0.87 25.44 23.14
CA ARG A 47 1.15 24.92 24.49
C ARG A 47 0.33 23.66 24.81
N GLY A 48 -0.92 23.60 24.34
CA GLY A 48 -1.76 22.43 24.47
C GLY A 48 -1.21 21.25 23.66
N ALA A 49 -0.86 21.47 22.42
CA ALA A 49 -0.26 20.48 21.54
C ALA A 49 1.06 19.93 22.12
N GLU A 50 1.95 20.77 22.62
CA GLU A 50 3.17 20.35 23.32
C GLU A 50 2.88 19.49 24.56
N ALA A 51 1.86 19.86 25.34
CA ALA A 51 1.46 19.08 26.51
C ALA A 51 0.93 17.70 26.10
N GLY A 52 0.08 17.64 25.06
CA GLY A 52 -0.44 16.38 24.52
C GLY A 52 0.66 15.46 24.00
N TRP A 53 1.60 16.00 23.24
CA TRP A 53 2.77 15.23 22.79
C TRP A 53 3.64 14.73 23.94
N ARG A 54 3.89 15.58 24.94
CA ARG A 54 4.67 15.19 26.13
C ARG A 54 3.99 14.08 26.93
N GLU A 55 2.69 14.18 27.10
CA GLU A 55 1.89 13.14 27.79
C GLU A 55 1.95 11.82 27.02
N PHE A 56 1.69 11.87 25.70
CA PHE A 56 1.73 10.68 24.84
C PHE A 56 3.12 10.02 24.85
N LEU A 57 4.16 10.77 24.49
CA LEU A 57 5.53 10.27 24.44
C LEU A 57 6.03 9.82 25.83
N GLY A 58 5.47 10.42 26.91
CA GLY A 58 5.74 10.04 28.27
C GLY A 58 5.36 8.60 28.62
N THR A 59 4.38 8.00 27.94
CA THR A 59 3.91 6.64 28.15
C THR A 59 4.74 5.58 27.43
N TRP A 60 5.53 5.99 26.45
CA TRP A 60 6.28 5.09 25.55
C TRP A 60 7.79 5.21 25.76
N GLN A 61 8.46 4.08 25.56
CA GLN A 61 9.89 4.00 25.36
C GLN A 61 10.14 3.72 23.88
N ASP A 62 11.11 4.41 23.28
CA ASP A 62 11.54 4.20 21.89
C ASP A 62 10.42 4.35 20.83
N TYR A 63 9.48 5.29 21.07
CA TYR A 63 8.44 5.56 20.08
C TYR A 63 9.06 6.03 18.75
N ARG A 64 8.67 5.37 17.67
CA ARG A 64 9.02 5.73 16.29
C ARG A 64 7.76 5.71 15.44
N VAL A 65 7.63 6.68 14.58
CA VAL A 65 6.56 6.75 13.58
C VAL A 65 7.18 6.86 12.19
N HIS A 66 6.76 5.99 11.29
CA HIS A 66 7.24 5.94 9.91
C HIS A 66 6.07 6.15 8.96
N PRO A 67 6.12 7.15 8.09
CA PRO A 67 5.13 7.33 7.04
C PRO A 67 5.26 6.20 6.01
N VAL A 68 4.12 5.64 5.62
CA VAL A 68 4.06 4.59 4.59
C VAL A 68 3.57 5.16 3.28
N ASN A 69 2.47 5.91 3.32
CA ASN A 69 1.87 6.53 2.15
C ASN A 69 1.33 7.91 2.48
N TYR A 70 1.34 8.81 1.48
CA TYR A 70 0.81 10.17 1.56
C TYR A 70 -0.27 10.37 0.51
N PHE A 71 -1.40 10.93 0.93
CA PHE A 71 -2.52 11.28 0.06
C PHE A 71 -2.90 12.74 0.29
N ALA A 72 -3.14 13.47 -0.79
CA ALA A 72 -3.66 14.83 -0.74
C ALA A 72 -5.05 14.82 -1.39
N PRO A 73 -6.13 14.56 -0.60
CA PRO A 73 -7.48 14.47 -1.13
C PRO A 73 -7.98 15.81 -1.69
N ASP A 74 -7.44 16.88 -1.20
CA ASP A 74 -7.70 18.26 -1.64
C ASP A 74 -6.52 19.19 -1.33
N ASP A 75 -6.73 20.50 -1.55
CA ASP A 75 -5.70 21.52 -1.36
C ASP A 75 -5.44 21.87 0.11
N GLU A 76 -6.29 21.48 1.04
CA GLU A 76 -6.20 21.81 2.46
C GLU A 76 -5.86 20.61 3.36
N ARG A 77 -5.96 19.37 2.85
CA ARG A 77 -5.74 18.17 3.66
C ARG A 77 -4.65 17.26 3.12
N VAL A 78 -3.87 16.72 4.03
CA VAL A 78 -2.93 15.63 3.75
C VAL A 78 -3.19 14.49 4.72
N LEU A 79 -3.51 13.32 4.19
CA LEU A 79 -3.58 12.05 4.93
C LEU A 79 -2.24 11.35 4.82
N VAL A 80 -1.73 10.87 5.94
CA VAL A 80 -0.53 10.04 5.99
C VAL A 80 -0.87 8.73 6.68
N LEU A 81 -0.71 7.62 5.97
CA LEU A 81 -0.75 6.29 6.58
C LEU A 81 0.58 6.04 7.29
N VAL A 82 0.51 5.59 8.53
CA VAL A 82 1.70 5.45 9.37
C VAL A 82 1.83 4.05 9.96
N ARG A 83 3.08 3.65 10.12
CA ARG A 83 3.48 2.55 10.98
C ARG A 83 4.18 3.14 12.20
N PHE A 84 3.89 2.62 13.36
CA PHE A 84 4.61 3.03 14.56
C PHE A 84 5.09 1.82 15.35
N THR A 85 6.23 2.00 15.99
CA THR A 85 6.80 1.04 16.94
C THR A 85 7.00 1.74 18.28
N ALA A 86 6.67 1.06 19.36
CA ALA A 86 6.83 1.60 20.70
C ALA A 86 6.89 0.46 21.73
N ARG A 87 7.48 0.74 22.89
CA ARG A 87 7.42 -0.11 24.06
C ARG A 87 6.76 0.65 25.21
N GLY A 88 5.71 0.10 25.80
CA GLY A 88 5.07 0.69 26.98
C GLY A 88 6.02 0.74 28.17
N LYS A 89 6.26 1.91 28.75
CA LYS A 89 7.19 2.09 29.90
C LYS A 89 6.80 1.28 31.12
N VAL A 90 5.50 1.16 31.37
CA VAL A 90 4.98 0.46 32.57
C VAL A 90 4.65 -0.99 32.26
N SER A 91 4.00 -1.25 31.14
CA SER A 91 3.55 -2.60 30.76
C SER A 91 4.63 -3.46 30.12
N GLY A 92 5.69 -2.85 29.58
CA GLY A 92 6.69 -3.54 28.75
C GLY A 92 6.13 -4.08 27.44
N LEU A 93 4.84 -3.81 27.13
CA LEU A 93 4.18 -4.27 25.93
C LEU A 93 4.84 -3.64 24.70
N GLU A 94 5.29 -4.48 23.77
CA GLU A 94 5.81 -4.04 22.48
C GLU A 94 4.65 -3.88 21.50
N VAL A 95 4.54 -2.68 20.92
CA VAL A 95 3.66 -2.40 19.80
C VAL A 95 4.55 -2.39 18.56
N GLY A 96 4.44 -3.40 17.73
CA GLY A 96 5.36 -3.62 16.59
C GLY A 96 4.64 -4.03 15.31
N GLU A 97 5.28 -4.02 14.39
CA GLU A 97 5.75 -4.00 13.01
C GLU A 97 4.85 -4.49 11.87
N SER A 98 3.74 -5.17 12.04
CA SER A 98 3.27 -5.97 10.91
C SER A 98 2.39 -5.25 9.86
N ARG A 99 1.85 -4.04 10.11
CA ARG A 99 1.04 -3.28 9.11
C ARG A 99 0.93 -1.80 9.49
N PRO A 100 0.69 -0.89 8.52
CA PRO A 100 0.24 0.47 8.84
C PRO A 100 -1.08 0.35 9.60
N LYS A 101 -1.06 0.63 10.90
CA LYS A 101 -2.23 0.53 11.77
C LYS A 101 -2.87 1.87 12.02
N GLY A 102 -2.14 2.97 11.86
CA GLY A 102 -2.61 4.31 12.12
C GLY A 102 -2.61 5.21 10.88
N ALA A 103 -3.24 6.35 11.05
CA ALA A 103 -3.25 7.41 10.07
C ALA A 103 -3.24 8.78 10.74
N ASN A 104 -2.67 9.77 10.09
CA ASN A 104 -2.67 11.14 10.56
C ASN A 104 -3.24 12.04 9.47
N ILE A 105 -4.22 12.89 9.83
CA ILE A 105 -4.81 13.86 8.93
C ILE A 105 -4.33 15.24 9.32
N PHE A 106 -3.63 15.91 8.41
CA PHE A 106 -3.19 17.30 8.55
C PHE A 106 -4.18 18.21 7.83
N HIS A 107 -4.80 19.14 8.53
CA HIS A 107 -5.56 20.24 7.95
C HIS A 107 -4.66 21.47 7.89
N ILE A 108 -4.40 21.95 6.68
CA ILE A 108 -3.38 22.96 6.40
C ILE A 108 -4.04 24.17 5.74
N ARG A 109 -3.74 25.34 6.25
CA ARG A 109 -4.13 26.61 5.63
C ARG A 109 -3.00 27.63 5.81
N ASP A 110 -2.74 28.41 4.78
CA ASP A 110 -1.66 29.41 4.77
C ASP A 110 -0.29 28.80 5.11
N ARG A 111 -0.02 27.56 4.63
CA ARG A 111 1.20 26.79 4.87
C ARG A 111 1.45 26.44 6.35
N LEU A 112 0.42 26.49 7.19
CA LEU A 112 0.48 26.10 8.59
C LEU A 112 -0.58 25.06 8.90
N VAL A 113 -0.22 24.08 9.72
CA VAL A 113 -1.16 23.07 10.20
C VAL A 113 -2.09 23.73 11.22
N ARG A 114 -3.38 23.74 10.91
CA ARG A 114 -4.45 24.25 11.79
C ARG A 114 -5.01 23.16 12.69
N ARG A 115 -5.01 21.93 12.21
CA ARG A 115 -5.48 20.78 12.95
C ARG A 115 -4.71 19.54 12.52
N LEU A 116 -4.29 18.74 13.50
CA LEU A 116 -3.66 17.45 13.32
C LEU A 116 -4.50 16.42 14.05
N VAL A 117 -5.07 15.47 13.29
CA VAL A 117 -5.88 14.38 13.83
C VAL A 117 -5.12 13.08 13.70
N LEU A 118 -4.94 12.39 14.82
CA LEU A 118 -4.20 11.13 14.92
C LEU A 118 -5.19 9.98 15.16
N TYR A 119 -5.08 8.95 14.33
CA TYR A 119 -5.89 7.75 14.41
C TYR A 119 -5.00 6.55 14.66
N TRP A 120 -5.39 5.72 15.62
CA TRP A 120 -4.82 4.40 15.83
C TRP A 120 -5.38 3.40 14.83
N ASP A 121 -6.62 3.63 14.40
CA ASP A 121 -7.31 2.88 13.38
C ASP A 121 -7.36 3.68 12.06
N ARG A 122 -6.60 3.22 11.06
CA ARG A 122 -6.55 3.89 9.77
C ARG A 122 -7.88 3.84 9.01
N ASP A 123 -8.66 2.76 9.17
CA ASP A 123 -9.91 2.59 8.43
C ASP A 123 -10.93 3.64 8.88
N ARG A 124 -10.89 4.01 10.14
CA ARG A 124 -11.67 5.14 10.66
C ARG A 124 -11.23 6.49 10.05
N ALA A 125 -9.92 6.71 9.91
CA ALA A 125 -9.42 7.93 9.26
C ALA A 125 -9.85 8.01 7.79
N LEU A 126 -9.85 6.88 7.10
CA LEU A 126 -10.29 6.78 5.71
C LEU A 126 -11.80 7.05 5.59
N ALA A 127 -12.61 6.48 6.50
CA ALA A 127 -14.04 6.73 6.59
C ALA A 127 -14.37 8.21 6.79
N ASP A 128 -13.68 8.85 7.74
CA ASP A 128 -13.87 10.28 8.03
C ASP A 128 -13.52 11.19 6.83
N LEU A 129 -12.73 10.69 5.88
CA LEU A 129 -12.38 11.38 4.63
C LEU A 129 -13.17 10.90 3.41
N GLY A 130 -13.89 9.78 3.51
CA GLY A 130 -14.55 9.13 2.37
C GLY A 130 -13.55 8.58 1.34
N LEU A 131 -12.39 8.11 1.80
CA LEU A 131 -11.28 7.66 0.96
C LEU A 131 -11.04 6.14 1.03
N GLU A 132 -11.94 5.38 1.67
CA GLU A 132 -11.73 3.94 1.87
C GLU A 132 -11.44 3.22 0.56
N ASP A 133 -12.30 3.40 -0.43
CA ASP A 133 -12.17 2.71 -1.71
C ASP A 133 -10.90 3.16 -2.48
N GLU A 134 -10.59 4.46 -2.50
CA GLU A 134 -9.46 5.01 -3.24
C GLU A 134 -8.12 4.55 -2.66
N VAL A 135 -7.99 4.51 -1.34
CA VAL A 135 -6.74 4.14 -0.67
C VAL A 135 -6.51 2.63 -0.75
N VAL A 136 -7.54 1.83 -0.49
CA VAL A 136 -7.48 0.36 -0.63
C VAL A 136 -7.11 0.01 -2.06
N SER A 137 -7.70 0.69 -3.02
CA SER A 137 -7.45 0.55 -4.43
C SER A 137 -5.96 0.75 -4.75
N ARG A 138 -5.40 1.93 -4.46
CA ARG A 138 -3.97 2.21 -4.72
C ARG A 138 -3.01 1.25 -4.03
N GLU A 139 -3.32 0.82 -2.82
CA GLU A 139 -2.52 -0.19 -2.11
C GLU A 139 -2.56 -1.54 -2.82
N ASN A 140 -3.73 -1.97 -3.30
CA ASN A 140 -3.89 -3.21 -4.03
C ASN A 140 -3.07 -3.22 -5.32
N ALA A 141 -3.10 -2.14 -6.11
CA ALA A 141 -2.28 -2.02 -7.32
C ALA A 141 -0.77 -2.10 -7.01
N GLU A 142 -0.33 -1.47 -5.91
CA GLU A 142 1.09 -1.54 -5.52
C GLU A 142 1.50 -2.93 -5.04
N ILE A 143 0.64 -3.62 -4.28
CA ILE A 143 0.87 -5.03 -3.89
C ILE A 143 0.98 -5.90 -5.14
N VAL A 144 0.06 -5.77 -6.09
CA VAL A 144 0.07 -6.53 -7.34
C VAL A 144 1.32 -6.21 -8.15
N ARG A 145 1.71 -4.94 -8.28
CA ARG A 145 2.92 -4.52 -9.01
C ARG A 145 4.18 -5.16 -8.43
N ARG A 146 4.28 -5.24 -7.11
CA ARG A 146 5.37 -5.90 -6.40
C ARG A 146 5.30 -7.42 -6.56
N ALA A 147 4.11 -8.02 -6.41
CA ALA A 147 3.90 -9.47 -6.51
C ALA A 147 4.29 -10.02 -7.89
N LEU A 148 3.95 -9.32 -8.97
CA LEU A 148 4.30 -9.73 -10.34
C LEU A 148 5.83 -9.73 -10.59
N ARG A 149 6.61 -9.05 -9.77
CA ARG A 149 8.08 -9.00 -9.84
C ARG A 149 8.77 -9.72 -8.69
N ALA A 150 8.01 -10.29 -7.76
CA ALA A 150 8.51 -10.85 -6.51
C ALA A 150 9.52 -11.98 -6.72
N ARG A 151 10.59 -12.00 -5.92
CA ARG A 151 11.50 -13.13 -5.79
C ARG A 151 10.95 -14.13 -4.77
N ARG A 152 11.49 -15.35 -4.75
CA ARG A 152 11.04 -16.40 -3.80
C ARG A 152 11.08 -15.93 -2.33
N SER A 153 12.06 -15.11 -1.96
CA SER A 153 12.20 -14.56 -0.61
C SER A 153 11.11 -13.56 -0.22
N GLU A 154 10.34 -13.05 -1.19
CA GLU A 154 9.30 -12.03 -0.97
C GLU A 154 7.87 -12.65 -1.03
N PHE A 155 7.75 -13.97 -1.30
CA PHE A 155 6.45 -14.61 -1.49
C PHE A 155 5.58 -14.54 -0.24
N GLU A 156 6.16 -14.75 0.95
CA GLU A 156 5.41 -14.73 2.22
C GLU A 156 4.78 -13.37 2.52
N ASP A 157 5.39 -12.30 2.04
CA ASP A 157 4.88 -10.94 2.23
C ASP A 157 3.83 -10.54 1.18
N LEU A 158 3.93 -11.06 -0.04
CA LEU A 158 3.18 -10.57 -1.20
C LEU A 158 2.13 -11.55 -1.73
N LEU A 159 2.31 -12.84 -1.50
CA LEU A 159 1.43 -13.89 -2.01
C LEU A 159 0.73 -14.63 -0.85
N ASP A 160 -0.53 -14.99 -1.07
CA ASP A 160 -1.22 -15.94 -0.20
C ASP A 160 -0.51 -17.32 -0.27
N PRO A 161 -0.33 -18.06 0.83
CA PRO A 161 0.25 -19.40 0.79
C PRO A 161 -0.46 -20.37 -0.18
N ALA A 162 -1.76 -20.18 -0.40
CA ALA A 162 -2.58 -20.93 -1.35
C ALA A 162 -2.80 -20.18 -2.67
N VAL A 163 -1.86 -19.28 -3.06
CA VAL A 163 -1.97 -18.51 -4.30
C VAL A 163 -2.21 -19.42 -5.50
N ARG A 164 -3.15 -19.00 -6.37
CA ARG A 164 -3.50 -19.74 -7.59
C ARG A 164 -3.08 -18.92 -8.82
N LEU A 165 -2.22 -19.50 -9.66
CA LEU A 165 -1.87 -18.96 -10.96
C LEU A 165 -2.62 -19.73 -12.04
N ASP A 166 -3.67 -19.14 -12.59
CA ASP A 166 -4.51 -19.73 -13.61
C ASP A 166 -4.10 -19.27 -15.01
N LEU A 167 -3.43 -20.11 -15.73
CA LEU A 167 -3.01 -19.91 -17.12
C LEU A 167 -3.78 -20.84 -18.06
N SER A 168 -4.97 -21.30 -17.68
CA SER A 168 -5.79 -22.25 -18.46
C SER A 168 -6.22 -21.69 -19.82
N GLU A 169 -6.25 -20.37 -19.99
CA GLU A 169 -6.54 -19.74 -21.29
C GLU A 169 -5.30 -19.65 -22.22
N ARG A 170 -4.11 -20.10 -21.79
CA ARG A 170 -2.96 -20.12 -22.69
C ARG A 170 -3.19 -21.02 -23.89
N VAL A 171 -2.76 -20.56 -25.06
CA VAL A 171 -2.80 -21.35 -26.30
C VAL A 171 -1.80 -22.52 -26.25
N PHE A 172 -0.65 -22.29 -25.61
CA PHE A 172 0.39 -23.30 -25.42
C PHE A 172 0.58 -23.57 -23.93
N ASN A 173 0.60 -24.85 -23.59
CA ASN A 173 0.76 -25.34 -22.21
C ASN A 173 -0.22 -24.69 -21.21
N PRO A 174 -1.55 -24.81 -21.44
CA PRO A 174 -2.53 -24.35 -20.45
C PRO A 174 -2.34 -25.12 -19.15
N ALA A 175 -2.22 -24.40 -18.04
CA ALA A 175 -1.98 -25.01 -16.73
C ALA A 175 -2.51 -24.11 -15.60
N VAL A 176 -2.70 -24.74 -14.44
CA VAL A 176 -2.98 -24.05 -13.18
C VAL A 176 -1.93 -24.50 -12.17
N TYR A 177 -1.35 -23.53 -11.49
CA TYR A 177 -0.33 -23.75 -10.47
C TYR A 177 -0.85 -23.23 -9.13
N GLU A 178 -0.57 -23.98 -8.05
CA GLU A 178 -1.08 -23.65 -6.71
C GLU A 178 0.05 -23.55 -5.69
N GLY A 179 -0.06 -22.58 -4.81
CA GLY A 179 0.90 -22.30 -3.76
C GLY A 179 2.25 -21.79 -4.26
N TYR A 180 3.16 -21.58 -3.33
CA TYR A 180 4.50 -21.07 -3.65
C TYR A 180 5.29 -22.03 -4.55
N GLU A 181 5.16 -23.34 -4.31
CA GLU A 181 5.82 -24.35 -5.12
C GLU A 181 5.28 -24.39 -6.55
N GLY A 182 3.96 -24.17 -6.72
CA GLY A 182 3.35 -24.04 -8.04
C GLY A 182 3.91 -22.84 -8.81
N ILE A 183 4.10 -21.69 -8.15
CA ILE A 183 4.73 -20.52 -8.78
C ILE A 183 6.19 -20.84 -9.20
N MET A 184 6.93 -21.57 -8.38
CA MET A 184 8.30 -21.98 -8.72
C MET A 184 8.32 -22.97 -9.90
N GLN A 185 7.37 -23.92 -9.92
CA GLN A 185 7.21 -24.84 -11.04
C GLN A 185 6.92 -24.10 -12.36
N TRP A 186 5.97 -23.14 -12.33
CA TRP A 186 5.71 -22.30 -13.49
C TRP A 186 6.98 -21.60 -14.01
N ARG A 187 7.81 -21.06 -13.12
CA ARG A 187 9.08 -20.41 -13.52
C ARG A 187 10.05 -21.40 -14.17
N ALA A 188 10.11 -22.64 -13.66
CA ALA A 188 10.93 -23.68 -14.25
C ALA A 188 10.42 -24.05 -15.66
N ASP A 189 9.10 -24.25 -15.82
CA ASP A 189 8.47 -24.57 -17.11
C ASP A 189 8.70 -23.47 -18.16
N VAL A 190 8.64 -22.19 -17.72
CA VAL A 190 8.99 -21.04 -18.57
C VAL A 190 10.45 -21.12 -18.98
N GLY A 191 11.38 -21.41 -18.05
CA GLY A 191 12.81 -21.52 -18.31
C GLY A 191 13.19 -22.70 -19.19
N GLU A 192 12.38 -23.78 -19.24
CA GLU A 192 12.56 -24.89 -20.15
C GLU A 192 12.17 -24.55 -21.59
N THR A 193 11.11 -23.76 -21.77
CA THR A 193 10.54 -23.42 -23.07
C THR A 193 11.23 -22.22 -23.71
N TRP A 194 11.62 -21.22 -22.92
CA TRP A 194 12.09 -19.94 -23.39
C TRP A 194 13.55 -19.69 -23.00
N GLU A 195 14.35 -19.22 -23.97
CA GLU A 195 15.70 -18.68 -23.73
C GLU A 195 15.61 -17.34 -22.94
N SER A 196 14.64 -16.52 -23.34
CA SER A 196 14.24 -15.31 -22.60
C SER A 196 12.72 -15.18 -22.63
N TYR A 197 12.13 -14.77 -21.49
CA TYR A 197 10.72 -14.49 -21.38
C TYR A 197 10.52 -13.26 -20.51
N ARG A 198 9.69 -12.31 -20.97
CA ARG A 198 9.36 -11.09 -20.26
C ARG A 198 7.89 -10.76 -20.45
N SER A 199 7.19 -10.51 -19.36
CA SER A 199 5.86 -9.93 -19.32
C SER A 199 5.98 -8.48 -18.86
N GLU A 200 5.59 -7.55 -19.71
CA GLU A 200 5.59 -6.12 -19.42
C GLU A 200 4.19 -5.69 -19.01
N ALA A 201 4.06 -5.15 -17.80
CA ALA A 201 2.84 -4.51 -17.35
C ALA A 201 2.72 -3.12 -17.98
N GLU A 202 1.62 -2.87 -18.69
CA GLU A 202 1.34 -1.61 -19.38
C GLU A 202 0.48 -0.70 -18.52
N GLU A 203 -0.68 -1.16 -18.10
CA GLU A 203 -1.68 -0.40 -17.36
C GLU A 203 -2.28 -1.23 -16.22
N PHE A 204 -2.71 -0.56 -15.16
CA PHE A 204 -3.37 -1.14 -13.99
C PHE A 204 -4.76 -0.52 -13.84
N PHE A 205 -5.76 -1.37 -13.72
CA PHE A 205 -7.16 -0.97 -13.51
C PHE A 205 -7.67 -1.67 -12.25
N GLU A 206 -8.24 -0.91 -11.37
CA GLU A 206 -8.69 -1.40 -10.09
C GLU A 206 -10.21 -1.54 -10.08
N GLY A 207 -10.68 -2.66 -9.59
CA GLY A 207 -12.09 -2.98 -9.48
C GLY A 207 -12.41 -3.67 -8.16
N PRO A 208 -13.69 -3.80 -7.82
CA PRO A 208 -14.12 -4.41 -6.56
C PRO A 208 -13.68 -5.88 -6.41
N GLU A 209 -13.46 -6.59 -7.53
CA GLU A 209 -13.05 -7.99 -7.52
C GLU A 209 -11.54 -8.19 -7.64
N GLY A 210 -10.74 -7.11 -7.74
CA GLY A 210 -9.29 -7.16 -7.84
C GLY A 210 -8.69 -6.16 -8.83
N VAL A 211 -7.41 -6.33 -9.10
CA VAL A 211 -6.64 -5.46 -9.99
C VAL A 211 -6.44 -6.15 -11.33
N VAL A 212 -6.87 -5.50 -12.41
CA VAL A 212 -6.57 -5.94 -13.79
C VAL A 212 -5.28 -5.27 -14.24
N VAL A 213 -4.35 -6.06 -14.73
CA VAL A 213 -3.10 -5.58 -15.29
C VAL A 213 -3.07 -5.92 -16.78
N PHE A 214 -3.02 -4.91 -17.64
CA PHE A 214 -2.76 -5.13 -19.06
C PHE A 214 -1.29 -5.47 -19.25
N THR A 215 -1.03 -6.54 -19.99
CA THR A 215 0.33 -7.03 -20.18
C THR A 215 0.63 -7.24 -21.66
N GLN A 216 1.93 -7.12 -21.98
CA GLN A 216 2.50 -7.51 -23.27
C GLN A 216 3.61 -8.52 -23.00
N GLU A 217 3.52 -9.68 -23.63
CA GLU A 217 4.49 -10.75 -23.44
C GLU A 217 5.46 -10.82 -24.60
N HIS A 218 6.74 -10.99 -24.28
CA HIS A 218 7.84 -11.18 -25.23
C HIS A 218 8.62 -12.43 -24.85
N GLY A 219 8.95 -13.25 -25.80
CA GLY A 219 9.73 -14.44 -25.58
C GLY A 219 10.63 -14.78 -26.75
N ARG A 220 11.77 -15.43 -26.47
CA ARG A 220 12.62 -16.08 -27.45
C ARG A 220 12.66 -17.56 -27.18
N GLY A 221 12.21 -18.36 -28.16
CA GLY A 221 12.11 -19.81 -28.01
C GLY A 221 13.48 -20.48 -27.89
N LYS A 222 13.61 -21.34 -26.88
CA LYS A 222 14.83 -22.11 -26.64
C LYS A 222 15.06 -23.10 -27.78
N GLY A 223 16.22 -23.08 -28.37
CA GLY A 223 16.59 -23.95 -29.49
C GLY A 223 16.11 -23.50 -30.89
N SER A 224 14.96 -22.83 -31.00
CA SER A 224 14.49 -22.26 -32.29
C SER A 224 15.04 -20.87 -32.54
N GLY A 225 15.39 -20.13 -31.48
CA GLY A 225 15.80 -18.71 -31.56
C GLY A 225 14.74 -17.74 -32.06
N ILE A 226 13.50 -18.23 -32.28
CA ILE A 226 12.39 -17.43 -32.81
C ILE A 226 11.92 -16.45 -31.74
N GLU A 227 11.89 -15.16 -32.07
CA GLU A 227 11.28 -14.13 -31.22
C GLU A 227 9.77 -14.14 -31.42
N VAL A 228 9.06 -14.18 -30.31
CA VAL A 228 7.59 -14.16 -30.27
C VAL A 228 7.15 -12.95 -29.46
N ARG A 229 6.34 -12.10 -30.08
CA ARG A 229 5.54 -11.12 -29.39
C ARG A 229 4.11 -11.64 -29.34
N GLN A 230 3.64 -11.99 -28.16
CA GLN A 230 2.28 -12.49 -28.01
C GLN A 230 1.27 -11.34 -28.15
N ARG A 231 0.01 -11.68 -28.41
CA ARG A 231 -1.07 -10.69 -28.41
C ARG A 231 -1.19 -10.07 -27.02
N PRO A 232 -1.58 -8.79 -26.94
CA PRO A 232 -1.86 -8.15 -25.66
C PRO A 232 -2.83 -8.99 -24.81
N THR A 233 -2.48 -9.20 -23.57
CA THR A 233 -3.25 -9.99 -22.59
C THR A 233 -3.63 -9.13 -21.39
N ALA A 234 -4.38 -9.70 -20.46
CA ALA A 234 -4.61 -9.13 -19.15
C ALA A 234 -4.44 -10.20 -18.05
N LEU A 235 -4.01 -9.77 -16.89
CA LEU A 235 -4.03 -10.55 -15.67
C LEU A 235 -5.07 -9.94 -14.72
N LEU A 236 -6.00 -10.74 -14.20
CA LEU A 236 -6.82 -10.35 -13.06
C LEU A 236 -6.15 -10.91 -11.80
N CYS A 237 -5.73 -10.01 -10.92
CA CYS A 237 -5.11 -10.32 -9.65
C CYS A 237 -6.09 -10.07 -8.51
N ARG A 238 -6.54 -11.12 -7.82
CA ARG A 238 -7.36 -11.00 -6.61
C ARG A 238 -6.50 -10.99 -5.37
N LEU A 239 -6.93 -10.23 -4.38
CA LEU A 239 -6.23 -10.13 -3.12
C LEU A 239 -7.08 -10.70 -1.97
N ARG A 240 -6.39 -11.23 -0.97
CA ARG A 240 -6.95 -11.64 0.31
C ARG A 240 -5.98 -11.27 1.42
N ALA A 241 -6.45 -10.52 2.41
CA ALA A 241 -5.62 -10.08 3.52
C ALA A 241 -4.29 -9.43 3.06
N ASP A 242 -4.35 -8.49 2.08
CA ASP A 242 -3.25 -7.74 1.48
C ASP A 242 -2.17 -8.62 0.81
N ARG A 243 -2.55 -9.79 0.34
CA ARG A 243 -1.70 -10.70 -0.45
C ARG A 243 -2.42 -11.13 -1.70
N VAL A 244 -1.70 -11.30 -2.78
CA VAL A 244 -2.27 -11.82 -4.02
C VAL A 244 -2.63 -13.29 -3.82
N SER A 245 -3.92 -13.61 -3.94
CA SER A 245 -4.46 -14.95 -3.75
C SER A 245 -4.77 -15.66 -5.07
N GLU A 246 -5.00 -14.91 -6.14
CA GLU A 246 -5.21 -15.47 -7.48
C GLU A 246 -4.61 -14.53 -8.54
N ILE A 247 -4.00 -15.11 -9.55
CA ILE A 247 -3.58 -14.45 -10.79
C ILE A 247 -4.16 -15.24 -11.94
N ARG A 248 -5.08 -14.65 -12.70
CA ARG A 248 -5.71 -15.32 -13.84
C ARG A 248 -5.42 -14.60 -15.13
N LEU A 249 -5.00 -15.34 -16.14
CA LEU A 249 -4.73 -14.84 -17.48
C LEU A 249 -6.01 -14.74 -18.31
N TYR A 250 -6.14 -13.64 -19.06
CA TYR A 250 -7.20 -13.39 -20.04
C TYR A 250 -6.60 -12.98 -21.38
N HIS A 251 -7.11 -13.57 -22.46
CA HIS A 251 -6.83 -13.08 -23.82
C HIS A 251 -7.75 -11.91 -24.21
N ASP A 252 -8.93 -11.83 -23.63
CA ASP A 252 -9.87 -10.72 -23.80
C ASP A 252 -9.75 -9.73 -22.63
N ARG A 253 -9.08 -8.59 -22.90
CA ARG A 253 -8.90 -7.50 -21.94
C ARG A 253 -10.23 -6.96 -21.41
N GLN A 254 -11.25 -6.86 -22.25
CA GLN A 254 -12.56 -6.37 -21.87
C GLN A 254 -13.28 -7.35 -20.92
N ARG A 255 -13.10 -8.64 -21.14
CA ARG A 255 -13.62 -9.67 -20.23
C ARG A 255 -12.93 -9.58 -18.87
N ALA A 256 -11.61 -9.39 -18.83
CA ALA A 256 -10.89 -9.19 -17.57
C ALA A 256 -11.44 -7.99 -16.77
N LEU A 257 -11.70 -6.87 -17.44
CA LEU A 257 -12.30 -5.68 -16.81
C LEU A 257 -13.70 -5.97 -16.26
N ARG A 258 -14.56 -6.65 -17.05
CA ARG A 258 -15.90 -7.02 -16.58
C ARG A 258 -15.87 -7.96 -15.37
N ASP A 259 -14.98 -8.97 -15.39
CA ASP A 259 -14.82 -9.96 -14.30
C ASP A 259 -14.21 -9.33 -13.04
N ALA A 260 -13.54 -8.18 -13.17
CA ALA A 260 -13.10 -7.33 -12.06
C ALA A 260 -14.16 -6.34 -11.57
N GLY A 261 -15.34 -6.30 -12.21
CA GLY A 261 -16.42 -5.36 -11.87
C GLY A 261 -16.19 -3.93 -12.38
N ILE A 262 -15.26 -3.74 -13.32
CA ILE A 262 -14.94 -2.43 -13.90
C ILE A 262 -15.90 -2.18 -15.07
N LYS A 263 -16.64 -1.08 -14.97
CA LYS A 263 -17.52 -0.63 -16.06
C LYS A 263 -16.68 0.06 -17.13
N GLY A 264 -16.77 -0.40 -18.36
CA GLY A 264 -16.15 0.22 -19.53
C GLY A 264 -16.84 1.52 -19.95
#